data_b71be991fedafe3c4135d06e0c11cbda
#
_entry.id   b71be991fedafe3c4135d06e0c11cbda
#
_cell.length_a   1.000
_cell.length_b   1.000
_cell.length_c   1.000
_cell.angle_alpha   90.00
_cell.angle_beta   90.00
_cell.angle_gamma   90.00
#
_symmetry.space_group_name_H-M   'P 1'
#
loop_
_entity.id
_entity.type
_entity.pdbx_description
1 polymer ?
#
loop_
_entity_poly.entity_id
_entity_poly.type
_entity_poly.pdbx_seq_one_letter_code
_entity_poly.pdbx_strand_id
1 'polypeptide(L)'
;MKNDNYNKSAKTSIDLQISALKKLKKSIGSSFNKAVKTIGDCQSKCILVGVGKSGHLANLIASSLNSIGASSFALQSAADAAHGDLGAISTSTKKDILILISNSGSSSELNTIISYSKKHNITLIGITSKKSSILYKTANIKILIPEVKEAGEGAIVPSSSLITQASIGSSLVIAVMKYKKHGIKVFRKLHPGGTLSKKLLSSGDLMVKTPFVSENYKMKKTLKMLSQKKLGLLVVRNKRRLTSGLIVDGDVKRA
;
A
#
# COMPACT_ATOMS: atom_id res chain seq x y z
N MET A 1 25.32 -41.24 5.51
CA MET A 1 24.52 -40.07 5.09
C MET A 1 24.83 -38.95 6.07
N LYS A 2 25.41 -37.83 5.62
CA LYS A 2 25.60 -36.64 6.44
C LYS A 2 24.21 -36.16 6.89
N ASN A 3 24.01 -36.05 8.21
CA ASN A 3 22.78 -35.53 8.78
C ASN A 3 22.72 -34.05 8.44
N ASP A 4 22.11 -33.71 7.28
CA ASP A 4 22.01 -32.33 6.79
C ASP A 4 21.11 -31.55 7.75
N ASN A 5 21.71 -30.64 8.51
CA ASN A 5 20.97 -29.84 9.48
C ASN A 5 20.34 -28.64 8.79
N TYR A 6 19.23 -28.87 8.11
CA TYR A 6 18.46 -27.82 7.39
C TYR A 6 17.99 -26.68 8.31
N ASN A 7 17.73 -26.98 9.60
CA ASN A 7 17.41 -25.98 10.61
C ASN A 7 18.56 -24.97 10.81
N LYS A 8 19.81 -25.46 10.81
CA LYS A 8 20.99 -24.61 10.92
C LYS A 8 21.13 -23.71 9.68
N SER A 9 20.91 -24.26 8.49
CA SER A 9 20.92 -23.51 7.23
C SER A 9 19.86 -22.40 7.23
N ALA A 10 18.63 -22.71 7.65
CA ALA A 10 17.55 -21.72 7.74
C ALA A 10 17.89 -20.58 8.71
N LYS A 11 18.38 -20.91 9.92
CA LYS A 11 18.79 -19.90 10.92
C LYS A 11 19.91 -19.02 10.39
N THR A 12 20.94 -19.58 9.78
CA THR A 12 22.04 -18.80 9.17
C THR A 12 21.53 -17.88 8.07
N SER A 13 20.59 -18.33 7.23
CA SER A 13 19.97 -17.47 6.21
C SER A 13 19.22 -16.30 6.82
N ILE A 14 18.45 -16.54 7.87
CA ILE A 14 17.70 -15.48 8.58
C ILE A 14 18.66 -14.48 9.23
N ASP A 15 19.76 -14.94 9.86
CA ASP A 15 20.76 -14.06 10.49
C ASP A 15 21.41 -13.12 9.46
N LEU A 16 21.71 -13.61 8.26
CA LEU A 16 22.20 -12.80 7.16
C LEU A 16 21.18 -11.73 6.72
N GLN A 17 19.90 -12.09 6.64
CA GLN A 17 18.81 -11.18 6.30
C GLN A 17 18.61 -10.13 7.39
N ILE A 18 18.68 -10.48 8.66
CA ILE A 18 18.63 -9.52 9.78
C ILE A 18 19.79 -8.54 9.69
N SER A 19 21.00 -9.03 9.42
CA SER A 19 22.19 -8.18 9.23
C SER A 19 21.99 -7.22 8.05
N ALA A 20 21.46 -7.71 6.95
CA ALA A 20 21.15 -6.91 5.76
C ALA A 20 20.13 -5.80 6.08
N LEU A 21 19.07 -6.10 6.82
CA LEU A 21 18.07 -5.12 7.24
C LEU A 21 18.64 -4.07 8.20
N LYS A 22 19.53 -4.46 9.10
CA LYS A 22 20.26 -3.49 9.97
C LYS A 22 21.09 -2.52 9.14
N LYS A 23 21.78 -2.99 8.10
CA LYS A 23 22.52 -2.13 7.15
C LYS A 23 21.56 -1.21 6.37
N LEU A 24 20.45 -1.76 5.88
CA LEU A 24 19.42 -0.99 5.16
C LEU A 24 18.88 0.16 6.02
N LYS A 25 18.54 -0.12 7.29
CA LYS A 25 18.05 0.91 8.23
C LYS A 25 19.03 2.10 8.34
N LYS A 26 20.34 1.82 8.37
CA LYS A 26 21.37 2.85 8.45
C LYS A 26 21.56 3.63 7.14
N SER A 27 21.20 3.07 5.99
CA SER A 27 21.35 3.70 4.67
C SER A 27 20.20 4.63 4.29
N ILE A 28 19.10 4.65 5.05
CA ILE A 28 17.94 5.50 4.76
C ILE A 28 18.31 6.97 5.04
N GLY A 29 18.20 7.80 4.03
CA GLY A 29 18.59 9.22 4.10
C GLY A 29 17.62 10.14 3.36
N SER A 30 18.06 11.35 3.02
CA SER A 30 17.24 12.40 2.40
C SER A 30 16.59 12.01 1.07
N SER A 31 17.25 11.15 0.28
CA SER A 31 16.69 10.63 -0.98
C SER A 31 15.40 9.83 -0.76
N PHE A 32 15.30 9.11 0.37
CA PHE A 32 14.06 8.42 0.73
C PHE A 32 12.91 9.42 0.95
N ASN A 33 13.15 10.50 1.69
CA ASN A 33 12.13 11.54 1.91
C ASN A 33 11.71 12.22 0.60
N LYS A 34 12.66 12.46 -0.32
CA LYS A 34 12.36 13.00 -1.66
C LYS A 34 11.46 12.04 -2.44
N ALA A 35 11.77 10.74 -2.42
CA ALA A 35 10.95 9.73 -3.07
C ALA A 35 9.52 9.69 -2.51
N VAL A 36 9.38 9.68 -1.19
CA VAL A 36 8.07 9.71 -0.50
C VAL A 36 7.24 10.91 -0.94
N LYS A 37 7.84 12.12 -0.92
CA LYS A 37 7.16 13.34 -1.35
C LYS A 37 6.75 13.24 -2.81
N THR A 38 7.66 12.85 -3.69
CA THR A 38 7.40 12.73 -5.14
C THR A 38 6.27 11.75 -5.43
N ILE A 39 6.27 10.57 -4.80
CA ILE A 39 5.20 9.57 -4.95
C ILE A 39 3.89 10.11 -4.38
N GLY A 40 3.92 10.74 -3.21
CA GLY A 40 2.74 11.28 -2.56
C GLY A 40 2.07 12.43 -3.31
N ASP A 41 2.83 13.26 -3.99
CA ASP A 41 2.37 14.40 -4.79
C ASP A 41 1.99 14.02 -6.24
N CYS A 42 2.22 12.77 -6.65
CA CYS A 42 1.94 12.31 -8.00
C CYS A 42 0.45 12.47 -8.34
N GLN A 43 0.15 13.22 -9.40
CA GLN A 43 -1.20 13.47 -9.89
C GLN A 43 -1.63 12.51 -11.00
N SER A 44 -0.74 11.62 -11.44
CA SER A 44 -0.98 10.56 -12.41
C SER A 44 -0.74 9.20 -11.75
N LYS A 45 0.15 8.39 -12.28
CA LYS A 45 0.44 7.05 -11.79
C LYS A 45 1.92 6.88 -11.45
N CYS A 46 2.19 6.01 -10.49
CA CYS A 46 3.53 5.50 -10.26
C CYS A 46 3.68 4.17 -11.00
N ILE A 47 4.60 4.10 -11.93
CA ILE A 47 4.87 2.92 -12.73
C ILE A 47 6.12 2.26 -12.21
N LEU A 48 5.98 1.04 -11.72
CA LEU A 48 7.05 0.28 -11.13
C LEU A 48 7.60 -0.72 -12.13
N VAL A 49 8.92 -0.87 -12.17
CA VAL A 49 9.58 -1.79 -13.10
C VAL A 49 10.73 -2.49 -12.41
N GLY A 50 10.87 -3.77 -12.68
CA GLY A 50 12.00 -4.60 -12.27
C GLY A 50 12.16 -5.78 -13.23
N VAL A 51 13.31 -6.45 -13.14
CA VAL A 51 13.62 -7.66 -13.93
C VAL A 51 13.59 -8.88 -13.02
N GLY A 52 12.98 -9.97 -13.46
CA GLY A 52 12.91 -11.21 -12.71
C GLY A 52 12.29 -11.03 -11.32
N LYS A 53 13.00 -11.44 -10.26
CA LYS A 53 12.51 -11.33 -8.86
C LYS A 53 12.21 -9.88 -8.46
N SER A 54 12.97 -8.89 -8.94
CA SER A 54 12.68 -7.47 -8.71
C SER A 54 11.38 -7.03 -9.39
N GLY A 55 10.99 -7.64 -10.51
CA GLY A 55 9.68 -7.43 -11.15
C GLY A 55 8.52 -7.91 -10.26
N HIS A 56 8.64 -9.08 -9.63
CA HIS A 56 7.65 -9.55 -8.65
C HIS A 56 7.52 -8.59 -7.46
N LEU A 57 8.64 -8.03 -6.99
CA LEU A 57 8.62 -6.99 -5.95
C LEU A 57 7.98 -5.69 -6.43
N ALA A 58 8.23 -5.29 -7.68
CA ALA A 58 7.57 -4.13 -8.28
C ALA A 58 6.04 -4.29 -8.27
N ASN A 59 5.53 -5.47 -8.64
CA ASN A 59 4.11 -5.80 -8.57
C ASN A 59 3.55 -5.71 -7.13
N LEU A 60 4.25 -6.29 -6.16
CA LEU A 60 3.86 -6.26 -4.75
C LEU A 60 3.78 -4.82 -4.22
N ILE A 61 4.79 -4.00 -4.54
CA ILE A 61 4.85 -2.61 -4.09
C ILE A 61 3.77 -1.77 -4.78
N ALA A 62 3.53 -1.96 -6.08
CA ALA A 62 2.46 -1.28 -6.82
C ALA A 62 1.08 -1.59 -6.24
N SER A 63 0.79 -2.87 -5.99
CA SER A 63 -0.43 -3.30 -5.31
C SER A 63 -0.59 -2.65 -3.93
N SER A 64 0.50 -2.59 -3.17
CA SER A 64 0.50 -1.96 -1.84
C SER A 64 0.28 -0.45 -1.90
N LEU A 65 0.86 0.25 -2.89
CA LEU A 65 0.61 1.68 -3.13
C LEU A 65 -0.85 1.95 -3.50
N ASN A 66 -1.45 1.10 -4.35
CA ASN A 66 -2.87 1.19 -4.67
C ASN A 66 -3.74 1.04 -3.42
N SER A 67 -3.37 0.13 -2.52
CA SER A 67 -4.12 -0.12 -1.28
C SER A 67 -4.19 1.08 -0.34
N ILE A 68 -3.30 2.04 -0.50
CA ILE A 68 -3.26 3.30 0.25
C ILE A 68 -3.71 4.52 -0.58
N GLY A 69 -4.22 4.32 -1.80
CA GLY A 69 -4.70 5.39 -2.67
C GLY A 69 -3.61 6.17 -3.39
N ALA A 70 -2.44 5.57 -3.60
CA ALA A 70 -1.43 6.04 -4.52
C ALA A 70 -1.52 5.21 -5.81
N SER A 71 -2.14 5.77 -6.86
CA SER A 71 -2.37 5.05 -8.12
C SER A 71 -1.06 4.51 -8.70
N SER A 72 -0.97 3.21 -8.88
CA SER A 72 0.27 2.55 -9.29
C SER A 72 -0.01 1.26 -10.05
N PHE A 73 0.89 0.91 -10.96
CA PHE A 73 0.93 -0.43 -11.53
C PHE A 73 2.38 -0.81 -11.85
N ALA A 74 2.64 -2.09 -12.00
CA ALA A 74 3.94 -2.56 -12.45
C ALA A 74 3.84 -3.00 -13.91
N LEU A 75 4.82 -2.64 -14.75
CA LEU A 75 4.99 -3.25 -16.04
C LEU A 75 5.31 -4.73 -15.83
N GLN A 76 4.72 -5.61 -16.63
CA GLN A 76 4.86 -7.06 -16.44
C GLN A 76 6.30 -7.51 -16.68
N SER A 77 6.96 -6.91 -17.65
CA SER A 77 8.37 -7.17 -17.95
C SER A 77 9.06 -5.90 -18.42
N ALA A 78 10.29 -5.68 -17.96
CA ALA A 78 11.11 -4.60 -18.49
C ALA A 78 11.50 -4.84 -19.97
N ALA A 79 11.52 -6.11 -20.42
CA ALA A 79 11.76 -6.46 -21.82
C ALA A 79 10.59 -6.03 -22.72
N ASP A 80 9.33 -6.14 -22.24
CA ASP A 80 8.14 -5.78 -23.00
C ASP A 80 8.05 -4.27 -23.28
N ALA A 81 8.79 -3.46 -22.52
CA ALA A 81 8.92 -2.03 -22.80
C ALA A 81 9.45 -1.76 -24.23
N ALA A 82 10.26 -2.66 -24.80
CA ALA A 82 10.71 -2.57 -26.17
C ALA A 82 9.64 -2.95 -27.20
N HIS A 83 8.54 -3.58 -26.75
CA HIS A 83 7.49 -4.16 -27.59
C HIS A 83 6.12 -3.47 -27.42
N GLY A 84 6.10 -2.23 -26.92
CA GLY A 84 4.88 -1.41 -26.88
C GLY A 84 4.44 -0.96 -25.50
N ASP A 85 4.87 -1.58 -24.40
CA ASP A 85 4.44 -1.25 -23.03
C ASP A 85 4.81 0.18 -22.60
N LEU A 86 5.75 0.83 -23.28
CA LEU A 86 6.04 2.26 -23.09
C LEU A 86 4.81 3.14 -23.36
N GLY A 87 3.86 2.68 -24.17
CA GLY A 87 2.59 3.37 -24.42
C GLY A 87 1.70 3.51 -23.18
N ALA A 88 1.92 2.68 -22.14
CA ALA A 88 1.22 2.79 -20.86
C ALA A 88 1.70 3.98 -20.00
N ILE A 89 2.85 4.57 -20.36
CA ILE A 89 3.50 5.64 -19.59
C ILE A 89 3.03 7.00 -20.14
N SER A 90 2.33 7.78 -19.31
CA SER A 90 1.89 9.11 -19.68
C SER A 90 3.04 10.13 -19.72
N THR A 91 3.20 10.78 -20.86
CA THR A 91 4.17 11.86 -21.07
C THR A 91 3.51 13.23 -21.18
N SER A 92 2.19 13.30 -20.96
CA SER A 92 1.38 14.52 -21.01
C SER A 92 1.67 15.49 -19.85
N THR A 93 0.86 16.54 -19.70
CA THR A 93 1.01 17.53 -18.61
C THR A 93 1.01 16.93 -17.21
N LYS A 94 0.23 15.85 -17.00
CA LYS A 94 0.28 15.05 -15.78
C LYS A 94 1.13 13.80 -16.02
N LYS A 95 2.44 13.97 -15.93
CA LYS A 95 3.40 12.88 -16.16
C LYS A 95 3.32 11.82 -15.06
N ASP A 96 3.53 10.58 -15.47
CA ASP A 96 3.75 9.48 -14.54
C ASP A 96 5.11 9.61 -13.86
N ILE A 97 5.31 8.83 -12.81
CA ILE A 97 6.59 8.64 -12.13
C ILE A 97 7.04 7.22 -12.38
N LEU A 98 8.30 7.04 -12.75
CA LEU A 98 8.91 5.73 -12.90
C LEU A 98 9.69 5.36 -11.63
N ILE A 99 9.50 4.14 -11.15
CA ILE A 99 10.22 3.55 -10.02
C ILE A 99 10.88 2.26 -10.50
N LEU A 100 12.18 2.30 -10.71
CA LEU A 100 12.94 1.13 -11.16
C LEU A 100 13.65 0.47 -9.99
N ILE A 101 13.47 -0.84 -9.89
CA ILE A 101 14.04 -1.68 -8.82
C ILE A 101 14.98 -2.69 -9.45
N SER A 102 16.26 -2.58 -9.13
CA SER A 102 17.28 -3.52 -9.62
C SER A 102 18.46 -3.57 -8.66
N ASN A 103 18.82 -4.75 -8.17
CA ASN A 103 19.97 -4.88 -7.28
C ASN A 103 21.27 -4.43 -7.97
N SER A 104 21.55 -4.92 -9.17
CA SER A 104 22.72 -4.51 -9.96
C SER A 104 22.57 -3.10 -10.54
N GLY A 105 21.34 -2.69 -10.86
CA GLY A 105 21.04 -1.42 -11.53
C GLY A 105 21.58 -1.31 -12.95
N SER A 106 22.01 -2.42 -13.55
CA SER A 106 22.67 -2.46 -14.87
C SER A 106 22.13 -3.56 -15.78
N SER A 107 20.93 -4.10 -15.49
CA SER A 107 20.26 -5.05 -16.36
C SER A 107 19.94 -4.37 -17.69
N SER A 108 20.29 -5.01 -18.83
CA SER A 108 20.15 -4.46 -20.18
C SER A 108 18.71 -4.06 -20.50
N GLU A 109 17.75 -4.82 -20.00
CA GLU A 109 16.32 -4.60 -20.19
C GLU A 109 15.83 -3.27 -19.61
N LEU A 110 16.53 -2.70 -18.62
CA LEU A 110 16.18 -1.41 -18.05
C LEU A 110 16.59 -0.23 -18.93
N ASN A 111 17.52 -0.41 -19.87
CA ASN A 111 18.09 0.67 -20.68
C ASN A 111 17.02 1.38 -21.51
N THR A 112 16.08 0.64 -22.09
CA THR A 112 14.98 1.19 -22.89
C THR A 112 14.11 2.15 -22.06
N ILE A 113 13.73 1.74 -20.85
CA ILE A 113 12.89 2.53 -19.95
C ILE A 113 13.66 3.73 -19.40
N ILE A 114 14.94 3.55 -19.04
CA ILE A 114 15.81 4.64 -18.59
C ILE A 114 15.97 5.70 -19.69
N SER A 115 16.21 5.28 -20.93
CA SER A 115 16.33 6.18 -22.08
C SER A 115 15.01 6.91 -22.37
N TYR A 116 13.89 6.19 -22.28
CA TYR A 116 12.56 6.77 -22.44
C TYR A 116 12.25 7.83 -21.39
N SER A 117 12.53 7.54 -20.12
CA SER A 117 12.34 8.49 -19.03
C SER A 117 13.12 9.79 -19.25
N LYS A 118 14.37 9.68 -19.69
CA LYS A 118 15.23 10.82 -19.99
C LYS A 118 14.71 11.63 -21.18
N LYS A 119 14.35 10.96 -22.28
CA LYS A 119 13.82 11.61 -23.49
C LYS A 119 12.55 12.42 -23.23
N HIS A 120 11.68 11.91 -22.38
CA HIS A 120 10.37 12.54 -22.08
C HIS A 120 10.35 13.33 -20.77
N ASN A 121 11.50 13.53 -20.11
CA ASN A 121 11.62 14.22 -18.81
C ASN A 121 10.64 13.68 -17.76
N ILE A 122 10.55 12.34 -17.64
CA ILE A 122 9.74 11.65 -16.65
C ILE A 122 10.59 11.44 -15.40
N THR A 123 10.05 11.78 -14.25
CA THR A 123 10.78 11.60 -12.99
C THR A 123 11.07 10.12 -12.72
N LEU A 124 12.36 9.79 -12.61
CA LEU A 124 12.85 8.44 -12.36
C LEU A 124 13.38 8.30 -10.94
N ILE A 125 12.79 7.40 -10.17
CA ILE A 125 13.27 6.94 -8.88
C ILE A 125 13.99 5.62 -9.09
N GLY A 126 15.27 5.55 -8.79
CA GLY A 126 16.09 4.33 -8.92
C GLY A 126 16.41 3.73 -7.56
N ILE A 127 16.10 2.44 -7.38
CA ILE A 127 16.42 1.65 -6.19
C ILE A 127 17.45 0.60 -6.59
N THR A 128 18.69 0.73 -6.10
CA THR A 128 19.79 -0.17 -6.47
C THR A 128 20.86 -0.24 -5.38
N SER A 129 21.68 -1.29 -5.39
CA SER A 129 22.81 -1.42 -4.46
C SER A 129 24.14 -0.87 -5.03
N LYS A 130 24.20 -0.56 -6.34
CA LYS A 130 25.45 -0.17 -7.01
C LYS A 130 25.44 1.29 -7.44
N LYS A 131 26.31 2.10 -6.84
CA LYS A 131 26.53 3.51 -7.25
C LYS A 131 27.08 3.66 -8.66
N SER A 132 27.83 2.66 -9.13
CA SER A 132 28.42 2.64 -10.48
C SER A 132 27.40 2.34 -11.58
N SER A 133 26.21 1.81 -11.23
CA SER A 133 25.18 1.38 -12.18
C SER A 133 24.59 2.52 -13.00
N ILE A 134 24.10 2.20 -14.19
CA ILE A 134 23.43 3.16 -15.05
C ILE A 134 22.17 3.70 -14.39
N LEU A 135 21.41 2.85 -13.70
CA LEU A 135 20.21 3.27 -12.97
C LEU A 135 20.53 4.32 -11.93
N TYR A 136 21.57 4.11 -11.11
CA TYR A 136 21.95 5.09 -10.08
C TYR A 136 22.44 6.42 -10.68
N LYS A 137 23.23 6.35 -11.75
CA LYS A 137 23.75 7.55 -12.41
C LYS A 137 22.65 8.40 -13.03
N THR A 138 21.64 7.75 -13.63
CA THR A 138 20.61 8.42 -14.43
C THR A 138 19.38 8.85 -13.59
N ALA A 139 19.04 8.13 -12.53
CA ALA A 139 17.86 8.42 -11.73
C ALA A 139 17.88 9.85 -11.15
N ASN A 140 16.72 10.52 -11.18
CA ASN A 140 16.52 11.82 -10.55
C ASN A 140 16.56 11.70 -9.01
N ILE A 141 15.97 10.62 -8.49
CA ILE A 141 15.98 10.29 -7.07
C ILE A 141 16.63 8.93 -6.89
N LYS A 142 17.69 8.89 -6.12
CA LYS A 142 18.59 7.75 -5.98
C LYS A 142 18.44 7.13 -4.60
N ILE A 143 17.80 5.98 -4.50
CA ILE A 143 17.71 5.19 -3.27
C ILE A 143 18.78 4.11 -3.34
N LEU A 144 19.86 4.32 -2.60
CA LEU A 144 20.93 3.34 -2.49
C LEU A 144 20.62 2.37 -1.36
N ILE A 145 20.41 1.10 -1.69
CA ILE A 145 20.30 0.01 -0.71
C ILE A 145 21.70 -0.59 -0.48
N PRO A 146 21.98 -1.21 0.67
CA PRO A 146 23.29 -1.76 0.95
C PRO A 146 23.63 -2.95 0.08
N GLU A 147 24.88 -3.13 -0.25
CA GLU A 147 25.40 -4.39 -0.74
C GLU A 147 25.43 -5.40 0.41
N VAL A 148 24.87 -6.57 0.17
CA VAL A 148 24.66 -7.58 1.19
C VAL A 148 25.11 -8.97 0.71
N LYS A 149 25.51 -9.81 1.65
CA LYS A 149 25.86 -11.20 1.38
C LYS A 149 24.57 -12.02 1.23
N GLU A 150 24.49 -12.77 0.15
CA GLU A 150 23.39 -13.73 -0.05
C GLU A 150 23.61 -15.00 0.79
N ALA A 151 22.53 -15.66 1.14
CA ALA A 151 22.58 -16.94 1.82
C ALA A 151 22.79 -18.10 0.84
N GLY A 152 23.21 -19.24 1.39
CA GLY A 152 23.40 -20.47 0.64
C GLY A 152 24.80 -20.61 0.04
N GLU A 153 25.06 -21.81 -0.47
CA GLU A 153 26.33 -22.15 -1.12
C GLU A 153 26.53 -21.31 -2.37
N GLY A 154 27.73 -20.78 -2.54
CA GLY A 154 28.07 -19.89 -3.66
C GLY A 154 27.35 -18.53 -3.66
N ALA A 155 26.46 -18.24 -2.70
CA ALA A 155 25.69 -17.00 -2.64
C ALA A 155 24.93 -16.66 -3.95
N ILE A 156 24.44 -17.69 -4.65
CA ILE A 156 23.85 -17.59 -6.00
C ILE A 156 22.38 -17.17 -5.92
N VAL A 157 21.66 -17.63 -4.89
CA VAL A 157 20.22 -17.38 -4.78
C VAL A 157 19.98 -16.04 -4.07
N PRO A 158 19.29 -15.07 -4.73
CA PRO A 158 18.90 -13.84 -4.07
C PRO A 158 18.04 -14.12 -2.84
N SER A 159 18.52 -13.72 -1.69
CA SER A 159 17.89 -13.89 -0.37
C SER A 159 17.91 -12.56 0.39
N SER A 160 19.06 -12.15 0.89
CA SER A 160 19.24 -10.90 1.63
C SER A 160 18.98 -9.66 0.77
N SER A 161 19.43 -9.66 -0.49
CA SER A 161 19.16 -8.55 -1.42
C SER A 161 17.66 -8.43 -1.73
N LEU A 162 16.97 -9.55 -1.89
CA LEU A 162 15.52 -9.57 -2.12
C LEU A 162 14.76 -8.96 -0.94
N ILE A 163 15.10 -9.36 0.28
CA ILE A 163 14.51 -8.84 1.50
C ILE A 163 14.78 -7.34 1.69
N THR A 164 15.98 -6.85 1.38
CA THR A 164 16.27 -5.41 1.43
C THR A 164 15.44 -4.61 0.43
N GLN A 165 15.26 -5.11 -0.80
CA GLN A 165 14.38 -4.49 -1.80
C GLN A 165 12.92 -4.49 -1.36
N ALA A 166 12.42 -5.60 -0.82
CA ALA A 166 11.06 -5.71 -0.29
C ALA A 166 10.84 -4.74 0.87
N SER A 167 11.79 -4.68 1.80
CA SER A 167 11.69 -3.80 2.98
C SER A 167 11.72 -2.32 2.63
N ILE A 168 12.58 -1.87 1.71
CA ILE A 168 12.60 -0.46 1.30
C ILE A 168 11.30 -0.09 0.56
N GLY A 169 10.79 -0.99 -0.28
CA GLY A 169 9.51 -0.81 -0.96
C GLY A 169 8.34 -0.69 0.01
N SER A 170 8.23 -1.61 0.97
CA SER A 170 7.22 -1.56 2.03
C SER A 170 7.34 -0.29 2.88
N SER A 171 8.56 0.13 3.21
CA SER A 171 8.81 1.36 3.96
C SER A 171 8.36 2.61 3.17
N LEU A 172 8.55 2.63 1.85
CA LEU A 172 8.03 3.70 0.98
C LEU A 172 6.51 3.76 1.04
N VAL A 173 5.81 2.61 0.95
CA VAL A 173 4.33 2.56 1.03
C VAL A 173 3.84 3.17 2.34
N ILE A 174 4.39 2.75 3.48
CA ILE A 174 4.00 3.27 4.81
C ILE A 174 4.28 4.77 4.92
N ALA A 175 5.44 5.22 4.45
CA ALA A 175 5.80 6.63 4.50
C ALA A 175 4.92 7.49 3.58
N VAL A 176 4.56 7.02 2.38
CA VAL A 176 3.61 7.68 1.46
C VAL A 176 2.22 7.75 2.09
N MET A 177 1.74 6.68 2.72
CA MET A 177 0.46 6.68 3.45
C MET A 177 0.44 7.78 4.53
N LYS A 178 1.53 7.90 5.31
CA LYS A 178 1.70 8.96 6.30
C LYS A 178 1.72 10.35 5.66
N TYR A 179 2.48 10.52 4.58
CA TYR A 179 2.58 11.79 3.84
C TYR A 179 1.22 12.25 3.31
N LYS A 180 0.47 11.35 2.68
CA LYS A 180 -0.88 11.64 2.16
C LYS A 180 -1.92 11.86 3.25
N LYS A 181 -1.58 11.66 4.52
CA LYS A 181 -2.51 11.67 5.67
C LYS A 181 -3.70 10.73 5.47
N HIS A 182 -3.50 9.66 4.70
CA HIS A 182 -4.49 8.63 4.44
C HIS A 182 -4.57 7.70 5.66
N GLY A 183 -5.54 7.99 6.55
CA GLY A 183 -5.80 7.16 7.72
C GLY A 183 -6.73 5.98 7.42
N ILE A 184 -7.17 5.35 8.50
CA ILE A 184 -8.06 4.17 8.50
C ILE A 184 -9.31 4.36 7.62
N LYS A 185 -9.90 5.56 7.59
CA LYS A 185 -11.10 5.84 6.78
C LYS A 185 -10.86 5.66 5.28
N VAL A 186 -9.71 6.16 4.77
CA VAL A 186 -9.36 6.01 3.35
C VAL A 186 -9.05 4.54 3.05
N PHE A 187 -8.28 3.87 3.92
CA PHE A 187 -7.97 2.45 3.77
C PHE A 187 -9.24 1.60 3.68
N ARG A 188 -10.22 1.82 4.55
CA ARG A 188 -11.52 1.13 4.52
C ARG A 188 -12.27 1.34 3.20
N LYS A 189 -12.32 2.58 2.71
CA LYS A 189 -12.98 2.91 1.44
C LYS A 189 -12.40 2.11 0.27
N LEU A 190 -11.09 1.85 0.30
CA LEU A 190 -10.37 1.11 -0.74
C LEU A 190 -10.41 -0.41 -0.56
N HIS A 191 -10.89 -0.91 0.60
CA HIS A 191 -10.98 -2.35 0.91
C HIS A 191 -12.39 -2.76 1.36
N PRO A 192 -13.43 -2.57 0.54
CA PRO A 192 -14.82 -2.76 0.97
C PRO A 192 -15.16 -4.20 1.38
N GLY A 193 -14.48 -5.20 0.82
CA GLY A 193 -14.72 -6.62 1.09
C GLY A 193 -13.82 -7.25 2.18
N GLY A 194 -12.86 -6.51 2.72
CA GLY A 194 -11.85 -7.07 3.63
C GLY A 194 -12.37 -7.27 5.07
N THR A 195 -11.97 -8.38 5.71
CA THR A 195 -12.27 -8.63 7.14
C THR A 195 -11.70 -7.53 8.05
N LEU A 196 -10.54 -6.96 7.67
CA LEU A 196 -9.94 -5.84 8.38
C LEU A 196 -10.84 -4.60 8.32
N SER A 197 -11.47 -4.30 7.18
CA SER A 197 -12.43 -3.21 7.03
C SER A 197 -13.62 -3.36 7.98
N LYS A 198 -14.14 -4.57 8.14
CA LYS A 198 -15.23 -4.86 9.07
C LYS A 198 -14.83 -4.60 10.53
N LYS A 199 -13.61 -4.99 10.93
CA LYS A 199 -13.08 -4.75 12.27
C LYS A 199 -12.84 -3.27 12.58
N LEU A 200 -12.69 -2.43 11.57
CA LEU A 200 -12.46 -1.00 11.70
C LEU A 200 -13.75 -0.17 11.67
N LEU A 201 -14.92 -0.82 11.62
CA LEU A 201 -16.20 -0.13 11.68
C LEU A 201 -16.42 0.51 13.04
N SER A 202 -16.82 1.78 13.05
CA SER A 202 -17.31 2.48 14.23
C SER A 202 -18.82 2.31 14.36
N SER A 203 -19.38 2.59 15.52
CA SER A 203 -20.83 2.66 15.70
C SER A 203 -21.49 3.61 14.70
N GLY A 204 -20.84 4.73 14.37
CA GLY A 204 -21.34 5.68 13.38
C GLY A 204 -21.40 5.11 11.95
N ASP A 205 -20.57 4.12 11.62
CA ASP A 205 -20.59 3.47 10.30
C ASP A 205 -21.69 2.41 10.19
N LEU A 206 -22.14 1.86 11.34
CA LEU A 206 -23.18 0.84 11.42
C LEU A 206 -24.54 1.40 11.75
N MET A 207 -24.61 2.62 12.32
CA MET A 207 -25.87 3.20 12.73
C MET A 207 -26.78 3.42 11.51
N VAL A 208 -28.05 3.09 11.69
CA VAL A 208 -29.12 3.41 10.74
C VAL A 208 -29.85 4.67 11.22
N LYS A 209 -30.55 5.35 10.29
CA LYS A 209 -31.43 6.48 10.70
C LYS A 209 -32.48 5.97 11.67
N THR A 210 -32.37 6.36 12.91
CA THR A 210 -33.27 5.91 13.97
C THR A 210 -34.63 6.59 13.80
N PRO A 211 -35.74 5.83 13.74
CA PRO A 211 -37.07 6.40 13.78
C PRO A 211 -37.35 6.98 15.17
N PHE A 212 -37.94 8.14 15.22
CA PHE A 212 -38.29 8.79 16.48
C PHE A 212 -39.76 9.17 16.53
N VAL A 213 -40.30 9.19 17.73
CA VAL A 213 -41.64 9.65 18.05
C VAL A 213 -41.57 10.71 19.16
N SER A 214 -42.60 11.56 19.25
CA SER A 214 -42.75 12.49 20.37
C SER A 214 -43.30 11.75 21.58
N GLU A 215 -42.97 12.21 22.80
CA GLU A 215 -43.55 11.73 24.07
C GLU A 215 -45.09 11.71 24.07
N ASN A 216 -45.72 12.65 23.37
CA ASN A 216 -47.16 12.78 23.28
C ASN A 216 -47.79 11.97 22.09
N TYR A 217 -47.01 11.11 21.46
CA TYR A 217 -47.51 10.35 20.31
C TYR A 217 -48.40 9.20 20.76
N LYS A 218 -49.62 9.09 20.17
CA LYS A 218 -50.57 8.04 20.56
C LYS A 218 -49.97 6.66 20.33
N MET A 219 -50.09 5.75 21.30
CA MET A 219 -49.50 4.39 21.25
C MET A 219 -49.87 3.63 19.96
N LYS A 220 -51.12 3.71 19.49
CA LYS A 220 -51.54 3.05 18.20
C LYS A 220 -50.65 3.47 17.00
N LYS A 221 -50.29 4.74 16.91
CA LYS A 221 -49.40 5.23 15.82
C LYS A 221 -47.97 4.82 16.09
N THR A 222 -47.51 4.80 17.34
CA THR A 222 -46.19 4.33 17.76
C THR A 222 -45.97 2.86 17.37
N LEU A 223 -46.93 2.00 17.68
CA LEU A 223 -46.93 0.58 17.32
C LEU A 223 -46.85 0.35 15.77
N LYS A 224 -47.65 1.11 15.02
CA LYS A 224 -47.62 1.06 13.57
C LYS A 224 -46.21 1.43 13.04
N MET A 225 -45.60 2.46 13.58
CA MET A 225 -44.27 2.89 13.19
C MET A 225 -43.18 1.87 13.57
N LEU A 226 -43.26 1.27 14.75
CA LEU A 226 -42.34 0.23 15.21
C LEU A 226 -42.39 -0.99 14.24
N SER A 227 -43.58 -1.45 13.92
CA SER A 227 -43.80 -2.55 12.96
C SER A 227 -43.26 -2.21 11.54
N GLN A 228 -43.57 -1.01 11.04
CA GLN A 228 -43.13 -0.60 9.70
C GLN A 228 -41.62 -0.48 9.53
N LYS A 229 -40.93 -0.01 10.57
CA LYS A 229 -39.48 0.24 10.52
C LYS A 229 -38.64 -1.01 10.72
N LYS A 230 -39.22 -2.09 11.28
CA LYS A 230 -38.56 -3.40 11.49
C LYS A 230 -37.19 -3.32 12.20
N LEU A 231 -36.95 -2.30 13.00
CA LEU A 231 -35.72 -2.10 13.74
C LEU A 231 -35.80 -2.54 15.20
N GLY A 232 -37.00 -2.98 15.63
CA GLY A 232 -37.23 -3.43 16.99
C GLY A 232 -37.20 -2.35 18.05
N LEU A 233 -36.99 -1.07 17.66
CA LEU A 233 -36.92 0.06 18.57
C LEU A 233 -37.37 1.39 17.94
N LEU A 234 -37.84 2.30 18.80
CA LEU A 234 -38.10 3.72 18.49
C LEU A 234 -37.45 4.60 19.54
N VAL A 235 -36.91 5.73 19.10
CA VAL A 235 -36.39 6.77 20.01
C VAL A 235 -37.53 7.72 20.34
N VAL A 236 -37.75 8.00 21.64
CA VAL A 236 -38.68 9.01 22.11
C VAL A 236 -37.95 10.34 22.29
N ARG A 237 -38.50 11.42 21.72
CA ARG A 237 -37.93 12.76 21.81
C ARG A 237 -38.94 13.73 22.48
N ASN A 238 -38.41 14.58 23.35
CA ASN A 238 -39.18 15.65 23.98
C ASN A 238 -39.40 16.84 23.01
N LYS A 239 -40.11 17.88 23.48
CA LYS A 239 -40.38 19.12 22.72
C LYS A 239 -39.11 19.82 22.24
N ARG A 240 -37.99 19.68 22.94
CA ARG A 240 -36.67 20.24 22.58
C ARG A 240 -35.90 19.36 21.62
N ARG A 241 -36.50 18.30 21.06
CA ARG A 241 -35.89 17.28 20.17
C ARG A 241 -34.75 16.50 20.82
N LEU A 242 -34.61 16.53 22.14
CA LEU A 242 -33.68 15.70 22.88
C LEU A 242 -34.28 14.32 23.12
N THR A 243 -33.41 13.29 23.12
CA THR A 243 -33.84 11.92 23.44
C THR A 243 -34.23 11.85 24.90
N SER A 244 -35.47 11.45 25.18
CA SER A 244 -36.03 11.25 26.53
C SER A 244 -36.20 9.78 26.88
N GLY A 245 -36.19 8.88 25.90
CA GLY A 245 -36.32 7.45 26.14
C GLY A 245 -36.27 6.61 24.86
N LEU A 246 -36.46 5.32 25.06
CA LEU A 246 -36.55 4.31 23.99
C LEU A 246 -37.80 3.47 24.21
N ILE A 247 -38.44 3.02 23.13
CA ILE A 247 -39.48 1.99 23.15
C ILE A 247 -38.95 0.82 22.32
N VAL A 248 -38.89 -0.35 22.93
CA VAL A 248 -38.47 -1.59 22.22
C VAL A 248 -39.62 -2.59 22.18
N ASP A 249 -39.52 -3.58 21.24
CA ASP A 249 -40.55 -4.62 21.09
C ASP A 249 -40.89 -5.32 22.43
N GLY A 250 -39.88 -5.48 23.31
CA GLY A 250 -40.06 -6.08 24.61
C GLY A 250 -40.94 -5.26 25.55
N ASP A 251 -40.89 -3.92 25.45
CA ASP A 251 -41.74 -3.03 26.30
C ASP A 251 -43.21 -3.17 25.86
N VAL A 252 -43.41 -3.25 24.56
CA VAL A 252 -44.76 -3.43 24.01
C VAL A 252 -45.41 -4.76 24.43
N LYS A 253 -44.58 -5.81 24.56
CA LYS A 253 -45.09 -7.15 24.99
C LYS A 253 -45.39 -7.20 26.49
N ARG A 254 -44.81 -6.32 27.30
CA ARG A 254 -45.00 -6.24 28.73
C ARG A 254 -46.16 -5.32 29.15
N ALA A 255 -46.57 -4.40 28.27
CA ALA A 255 -47.70 -3.48 28.48
C ALA A 255 -49.01 -4.09 28.05
#